data_5788349e1cc9a034a8d5808c26b236a5
#
_entry.id   5788349e1cc9a034a8d5808c26b236a5
#
_cell.length_a   1.000
_cell.length_b   1.000
_cell.length_c   1.000
_cell.angle_alpha   90.00
_cell.angle_beta   90.00
_cell.angle_gamma   90.00
#
_symmetry.space_group_name_H-M   'P 1'
#
loop_
_entity.id
_entity.type
_entity.pdbx_description
1 polymer ?
#
loop_
_entity_poly.entity_id
_entity_poly.type
_entity_poly.pdbx_seq_one_letter_code
_entity_poly.pdbx_strand_id
1 'polypeptide(L)'
;MTTMLNGIAASNGIAIAKAYRLIEPDLSFSKKDVANTEEEVSRFHAAVATSKTELQAIREMAERELGADKAAIFDAHLLVLGDPELLGPIEDKIKSENVNAESALKETADMFVAM
;
A
#
# COMPACT_ATOMS: atom_id res chain seq x y z
N MET A 1 11.25 19.44 -33.53
CA MET A 1 10.57 18.16 -33.78
C MET A 1 9.15 18.25 -33.23
N THR A 2 8.16 17.90 -34.01
CA THR A 2 6.75 17.94 -33.63
C THR A 2 6.30 16.53 -33.23
N THR A 3 5.75 16.38 -32.06
CA THR A 3 5.18 15.10 -31.58
C THR A 3 3.68 15.21 -31.57
N MET A 4 3.00 14.27 -32.20
CA MET A 4 1.54 14.20 -32.22
C MET A 4 1.06 13.04 -31.33
N LEU A 5 0.18 13.33 -30.39
CA LEU A 5 -0.43 12.35 -29.50
C LEU A 5 -1.95 12.36 -29.68
N ASN A 6 -2.55 11.19 -29.74
CA ASN A 6 -4.00 11.03 -29.78
C ASN A 6 -4.53 10.70 -28.40
N GLY A 7 -5.58 11.36 -27.98
CA GLY A 7 -6.20 11.17 -26.69
C GLY A 7 -7.71 11.01 -26.81
N ILE A 8 -8.33 10.74 -25.69
CA ILE A 8 -9.79 10.67 -25.55
C ILE A 8 -10.25 11.70 -24.52
N ALA A 9 -11.47 12.21 -24.69
CA ALA A 9 -12.09 13.09 -23.69
C ALA A 9 -12.50 12.27 -22.45
N ALA A 10 -11.93 12.60 -21.29
CA ALA A 10 -12.25 11.97 -20.02
C ALA A 10 -13.22 12.81 -19.17
N SER A 11 -13.29 14.11 -19.43
CA SER A 11 -14.21 15.05 -18.78
C SER A 11 -14.52 16.22 -19.70
N ASN A 12 -15.58 16.94 -19.41
CA ASN A 12 -15.97 18.15 -20.15
C ASN A 12 -15.10 19.34 -19.72
N GLY A 13 -14.84 20.22 -20.66
CA GLY A 13 -14.14 21.49 -20.42
C GLY A 13 -12.74 21.55 -21.02
N ILE A 14 -12.09 22.68 -20.78
CA ILE A 14 -10.75 22.97 -21.27
C ILE A 14 -9.87 23.35 -20.08
N ALA A 15 -8.69 22.72 -19.98
CA ALA A 15 -7.68 23.06 -18.99
C ALA A 15 -6.30 23.15 -19.66
N ILE A 16 -5.51 24.13 -19.26
CA ILE A 16 -4.12 24.32 -19.72
C ILE A 16 -3.24 24.36 -18.48
N ALA A 17 -2.42 23.31 -18.32
CA ALA A 17 -1.50 23.20 -17.19
C ALA A 17 -0.33 22.27 -17.54
N LYS A 18 0.66 22.22 -16.66
CA LYS A 18 1.71 21.21 -16.78
C LYS A 18 1.13 19.82 -16.55
N ALA A 19 1.49 18.88 -17.43
CA ALA A 19 1.09 17.48 -17.24
C ALA A 19 1.82 16.87 -16.02
N TYR A 20 1.07 16.23 -15.16
CA TYR A 20 1.61 15.37 -14.11
C TYR A 20 1.46 13.91 -14.55
N ARG A 21 2.59 13.20 -14.61
CA ARG A 21 2.58 11.78 -14.94
C ARG A 21 2.50 10.97 -13.66
N LEU A 22 1.36 10.31 -13.47
CA LEU A 22 1.21 9.33 -12.40
C LEU A 22 1.89 8.04 -12.83
N ILE A 23 3.01 7.72 -12.20
CA ILE A 23 3.77 6.49 -12.46
C ILE A 23 3.46 5.55 -11.33
N GLU A 24 2.95 4.37 -11.65
CA GLU A 24 2.73 3.32 -10.67
C GLU A 24 4.07 2.83 -10.11
N PRO A 25 4.20 2.70 -8.78
CA PRO A 25 5.42 2.15 -8.19
C PRO A 25 5.59 0.68 -8.58
N ASP A 26 6.84 0.28 -8.77
CA ASP A 26 7.17 -1.13 -8.98
C ASP A 26 7.08 -1.87 -7.63
N LEU A 27 6.04 -2.69 -7.48
CA LEU A 27 5.79 -3.52 -6.30
C LEU A 27 6.29 -4.95 -6.49
N SER A 28 7.11 -5.20 -7.52
CA SER A 28 7.67 -6.52 -7.75
C SER A 28 8.65 -6.90 -6.64
N PHE A 29 8.63 -8.17 -6.27
CA PHE A 29 9.57 -8.77 -5.34
C PHE A 29 9.76 -10.25 -5.67
N SER A 30 10.81 -10.85 -5.12
CA SER A 30 11.02 -12.29 -5.22
C SER A 30 10.94 -12.93 -3.84
N LYS A 31 10.45 -14.17 -3.80
CA LYS A 31 10.46 -14.99 -2.59
C LYS A 31 11.91 -15.31 -2.23
N LYS A 32 12.27 -15.06 -0.97
CA LYS A 32 13.61 -15.28 -0.44
C LYS A 32 13.53 -16.01 0.89
N ASP A 33 14.51 -16.88 1.12
CA ASP A 33 14.72 -17.44 2.44
C ASP A 33 15.42 -16.40 3.33
N VAL A 34 14.97 -16.29 4.58
CA VAL A 34 15.59 -15.40 5.58
C VAL A 34 16.30 -16.22 6.64
N ALA A 35 17.51 -15.80 6.98
CA ALA A 35 18.32 -16.47 7.98
C ALA A 35 17.89 -16.14 9.42
N ASN A 36 17.40 -14.91 9.65
CA ASN A 36 16.94 -14.42 10.94
C ASN A 36 15.51 -13.95 10.84
N THR A 37 14.58 -14.80 11.27
CA THR A 37 13.13 -14.51 11.19
C THR A 37 12.70 -13.40 12.15
N GLU A 38 13.36 -13.24 13.29
CA GLU A 38 13.04 -12.17 14.24
C GLU A 38 13.40 -10.79 13.67
N GLU A 39 14.54 -10.70 13.00
CA GLU A 39 14.94 -9.49 12.30
C GLU A 39 13.97 -9.15 11.17
N GLU A 40 13.51 -10.14 10.41
CA GLU A 40 12.54 -9.95 9.35
C GLU A 40 11.17 -9.51 9.89
N VAL A 41 10.71 -10.08 11.01
CA VAL A 41 9.50 -9.63 11.71
C VAL A 41 9.65 -8.18 12.18
N SER A 42 10.80 -7.80 12.72
CA SER A 42 11.08 -6.42 13.12
C SER A 42 11.04 -5.47 11.91
N ARG A 43 11.60 -5.89 10.78
CA ARG A 43 11.55 -5.14 9.51
C ARG A 43 10.10 -4.97 9.04
N PHE A 44 9.30 -6.01 9.13
CA PHE A 44 7.87 -5.98 8.82
C PHE A 44 7.12 -4.98 9.71
N HIS A 45 7.30 -5.04 11.02
CA HIS A 45 6.68 -4.09 11.95
C HIS A 45 7.09 -2.63 11.70
N ALA A 46 8.36 -2.40 11.39
CA ALA A 46 8.85 -1.08 11.04
C ALA A 46 8.17 -0.55 9.76
N ALA A 47 7.98 -1.39 8.76
CA ALA A 47 7.27 -1.04 7.53
C ALA A 47 5.78 -0.73 7.81
N VAL A 48 5.11 -1.51 8.65
CA VAL A 48 3.73 -1.26 9.07
C VAL A 48 3.62 0.10 9.78
N ALA A 49 4.53 0.40 10.70
CA ALA A 49 4.55 1.67 11.42
C ALA A 49 4.75 2.87 10.49
N THR A 50 5.66 2.76 9.53
CA THR A 50 5.89 3.79 8.50
C THR A 50 4.63 3.98 7.65
N SER A 51 4.03 2.92 7.17
CA SER A 51 2.80 2.97 6.37
C SER A 51 1.64 3.61 7.13
N LYS A 52 1.50 3.33 8.42
CA LYS A 52 0.50 3.99 9.28
C LYS A 52 0.71 5.50 9.34
N THR A 53 1.94 5.92 9.54
CA THR A 53 2.29 7.35 9.61
C THR A 53 1.99 8.06 8.29
N GLU A 54 2.37 7.47 7.17
CA GLU A 54 2.11 8.00 5.83
C GLU A 54 0.60 8.06 5.54
N LEU A 55 -0.13 7.01 5.84
CA LEU A 55 -1.57 6.92 5.63
C LEU A 55 -2.33 7.93 6.50
N GLN A 56 -1.88 8.15 7.72
CA GLN A 56 -2.46 9.15 8.62
C GLN A 56 -2.26 10.57 8.08
N ALA A 57 -1.10 10.88 7.54
CA ALA A 57 -0.83 12.16 6.89
C ALA A 57 -1.72 12.36 5.64
N ILE A 58 -1.93 11.32 4.85
CA ILE A 58 -2.86 11.34 3.70
C ILE A 58 -4.30 11.57 4.17
N ARG A 59 -4.72 10.89 5.24
CA ARG A 59 -6.05 11.05 5.85
C ARG A 59 -6.28 12.49 6.28
N GLU A 60 -5.32 13.11 6.97
CA GLU A 60 -5.39 14.49 7.41
C GLU A 60 -5.46 15.49 6.24
N MET A 61 -4.67 15.26 5.21
CA MET A 61 -4.72 16.06 3.98
C MET A 61 -6.09 15.92 3.28
N ALA A 62 -6.60 14.71 3.16
CA ALA A 62 -7.91 14.46 2.58
C ALA A 62 -9.04 15.14 3.36
N GLU A 63 -8.97 15.16 4.68
CA GLU A 63 -9.94 15.85 5.52
C GLU A 63 -9.94 17.37 5.28
N ARG A 64 -8.75 17.98 5.17
CA ARG A 64 -8.63 19.40 4.88
C ARG A 64 -9.16 19.80 3.49
N GLU A 65 -8.88 18.98 2.50
CA GLU A 65 -9.16 19.31 1.10
C GLU A 65 -10.51 18.81 0.60
N LEU A 66 -10.98 17.68 1.10
CA LEU A 66 -12.16 16.99 0.59
C LEU A 66 -13.28 16.84 1.64
N GLY A 67 -12.98 17.07 2.90
CA GLY A 67 -13.90 16.94 4.02
C GLY A 67 -13.83 15.58 4.72
N ALA A 68 -14.39 15.53 5.94
CA ALA A 68 -14.34 14.38 6.83
C ALA A 68 -14.98 13.12 6.24
N ASP A 69 -16.10 13.27 5.52
CA ASP A 69 -16.81 12.13 4.92
C ASP A 69 -15.94 11.36 3.92
N LYS A 70 -15.16 12.08 3.12
CA LYS A 70 -14.24 11.46 2.15
C LYS A 70 -12.96 10.94 2.78
N ALA A 71 -12.51 11.57 3.85
CA ALA A 71 -11.36 11.12 4.62
C ALA A 71 -11.64 9.82 5.40
N ALA A 72 -12.89 9.52 5.71
CA ALA A 72 -13.29 8.35 6.50
C ALA A 72 -12.86 7.00 5.89
N ILE A 73 -12.68 6.93 4.57
CA ILE A 73 -12.18 5.70 3.93
C ILE A 73 -10.76 5.34 4.42
N PHE A 74 -9.94 6.35 4.73
CA PHE A 74 -8.59 6.12 5.24
C PHE A 74 -8.58 5.62 6.69
N ASP A 75 -9.63 5.90 7.46
CA ASP A 75 -9.80 5.34 8.80
C ASP A 75 -10.00 3.82 8.73
N ALA A 76 -10.78 3.34 7.76
CA ALA A 76 -10.94 1.90 7.51
C ALA A 76 -9.62 1.25 7.09
N HIS A 77 -8.84 1.88 6.22
CA HIS A 77 -7.52 1.38 5.82
C HIS A 77 -6.55 1.32 6.99
N LEU A 78 -6.57 2.31 7.89
CA LEU A 78 -5.74 2.31 9.11
C LEU A 78 -6.12 1.17 10.06
N LEU A 79 -7.41 0.85 10.19
CA LEU A 79 -7.87 -0.29 10.96
C LEU A 79 -7.34 -1.61 10.41
N VAL A 80 -7.46 -1.82 9.11
CA VAL A 80 -6.95 -3.04 8.44
C VAL A 80 -5.44 -3.17 8.60
N LEU A 81 -4.71 -2.07 8.43
CA LEU A 81 -3.24 -2.05 8.56
C LEU A 81 -2.76 -2.36 9.98
N GLY A 82 -3.61 -2.17 10.99
CA GLY A 82 -3.31 -2.47 12.39
C GLY A 82 -3.97 -3.74 12.92
N ASP A 83 -4.69 -4.48 12.08
CA ASP A 83 -5.49 -5.62 12.52
C ASP A 83 -4.61 -6.82 12.87
N PRO A 84 -4.66 -7.31 14.13
CA PRO A 84 -3.93 -8.50 14.54
C PRO A 84 -4.29 -9.76 13.75
N GLU A 85 -5.53 -9.86 13.26
CA GLU A 85 -5.97 -11.00 12.43
C GLU A 85 -5.31 -11.02 11.05
N LEU A 86 -4.81 -9.88 10.59
CA LEU A 86 -3.99 -9.79 9.38
C LEU A 86 -2.51 -9.93 9.70
N LEU A 87 -2.02 -9.18 10.69
CA LEU A 87 -0.60 -9.12 11.02
C LEU A 87 -0.08 -10.42 11.64
N GLY A 88 -0.88 -11.08 12.50
CA GLY A 88 -0.51 -12.33 13.15
C GLY A 88 -0.14 -13.45 12.17
N PRO A 89 -1.01 -13.80 11.23
CA PRO A 89 -0.70 -14.80 10.21
C PRO A 89 0.53 -14.49 9.35
N ILE A 90 0.79 -13.20 9.07
CA ILE A 90 1.99 -12.78 8.34
C ILE A 90 3.25 -13.07 9.15
N GLU A 91 3.25 -12.70 10.43
CA GLU A 91 4.38 -12.98 11.32
C GLU A 91 4.62 -14.48 11.48
N ASP A 92 3.56 -15.25 11.70
CA ASP A 92 3.63 -16.71 11.84
C ASP A 92 4.21 -17.35 10.58
N LYS A 93 3.84 -16.85 9.42
CA LYS A 93 4.36 -17.33 8.14
C LYS A 93 5.85 -17.02 7.97
N ILE A 94 6.29 -15.82 8.33
CA ILE A 94 7.72 -15.47 8.34
C ILE A 94 8.50 -16.43 9.23
N LYS A 95 8.01 -16.67 10.44
CA LYS A 95 8.69 -17.53 11.43
C LYS A 95 8.69 -19.01 11.07
N SER A 96 7.57 -19.52 10.56
CA SER A 96 7.42 -20.96 10.28
C SER A 96 8.03 -21.37 8.94
N GLU A 97 7.99 -20.50 7.94
CA GLU A 97 8.45 -20.81 6.59
C GLU A 97 9.81 -20.19 6.25
N ASN A 98 10.37 -19.36 7.13
CA ASN A 98 11.62 -18.62 6.90
C ASN A 98 11.61 -17.81 5.61
N VAL A 99 10.49 -17.16 5.30
CA VAL A 99 10.30 -16.35 4.10
C VAL A 99 10.35 -14.86 4.41
N ASN A 100 10.66 -14.06 3.40
CA ASN A 100 10.65 -12.59 3.51
C ASN A 100 9.23 -12.05 3.73
N ALA A 101 9.15 -10.87 4.33
CA ALA A 101 7.89 -10.23 4.71
C ALA A 101 6.97 -9.97 3.51
N GLU A 102 7.53 -9.60 2.36
CA GLU A 102 6.79 -9.35 1.13
C GLU A 102 6.03 -10.60 0.65
N SER A 103 6.68 -11.75 0.69
CA SER A 103 6.07 -13.03 0.32
C SER A 103 4.99 -13.45 1.32
N ALA A 104 5.27 -13.32 2.61
CA ALA A 104 4.30 -13.63 3.67
C ALA A 104 3.06 -12.73 3.58
N LEU A 105 3.24 -11.44 3.34
CA LEU A 105 2.16 -10.48 3.15
C LEU A 105 1.31 -10.83 1.93
N LYS A 106 1.95 -11.07 0.79
CA LYS A 106 1.22 -11.39 -0.45
C LYS A 106 0.39 -12.65 -0.31
N GLU A 107 0.99 -13.72 0.17
CA GLU A 107 0.30 -15.01 0.32
C GLU A 107 -0.85 -14.92 1.32
N THR A 108 -0.69 -14.16 2.41
CA THR A 108 -1.75 -13.93 3.38
C THR A 108 -2.87 -13.08 2.77
N ALA A 109 -2.54 -12.00 2.08
CA ALA A 109 -3.51 -11.14 1.41
C ALA A 109 -4.30 -11.92 0.33
N ASP A 110 -3.64 -12.72 -0.49
CA ASP A 110 -4.28 -13.56 -1.51
C ASP A 110 -5.27 -14.55 -0.87
N MET A 111 -4.94 -15.11 0.28
CA MET A 111 -5.82 -16.01 1.02
C MET A 111 -7.08 -15.28 1.52
N PHE A 112 -6.93 -14.07 2.07
CA PHE A 112 -8.09 -13.27 2.53
C PHE A 112 -8.98 -12.83 1.37
N VAL A 113 -8.41 -12.49 0.22
CA VAL A 113 -9.19 -12.11 -0.97
C VAL A 113 -9.96 -13.30 -1.55
N ALA A 114 -9.45 -14.53 -1.38
CA ALA A 114 -10.09 -15.76 -1.87
C ALA A 114 -11.24 -16.27 -0.98
N MET A 115 -11.39 -15.74 0.23
CA MET A 115 -12.47 -16.10 1.17
C MET A 115 -13.76 -15.36 0.87
#